data_133711fe9c340dfeb12b6ea89036da22
#
_entry.id   133711fe9c340dfeb12b6ea89036da22
#
_cell.length_a   1.000
_cell.length_b   1.000
_cell.length_c   1.000
_cell.angle_alpha   90.00
_cell.angle_beta   90.00
_cell.angle_gamma   90.00
#
_symmetry.space_group_name_H-M   'P 1'
#
loop_
_entity.id
_entity.type
_entity.pdbx_description
1 polymer ?
#
loop_
_entity_poly.entity_id
_entity_poly.type
_entity_poly.pdbx_seq_one_letter_code
_entity_poly.pdbx_strand_id
1 'polypeptide(L)'
;MPQQSILLDRSHQVTTRRRQTLSDLVQHTHHPSPGVRKDAVMGMLELVKTYAGFLELHCAALINAALPLLGDDDVHVRGAVATYFGVLLDRLDDEAFAPFAPSMLLLTTSAMSHISMAVRIDALRVLSLLLDKVPALATEDWESALDAHSGSDRHGQRLLQAFFAMLGVAADAHRQRLG
;
A
#
# COMPACT_ATOMS: atom_id res chain seq x y z
N MET A 1 45.66 -5.06 -4.23
CA MET A 1 44.86 -4.40 -5.25
C MET A 1 43.90 -3.49 -4.55
N PRO A 2 43.99 -2.15 -4.65
CA PRO A 2 42.97 -1.26 -4.05
C PRO A 2 41.70 -1.41 -4.86
N GLN A 3 40.61 -1.76 -4.18
CA GLN A 3 39.26 -1.68 -4.76
C GLN A 3 38.95 -0.21 -5.04
N GLN A 4 38.95 0.19 -6.31
CA GLN A 4 38.38 1.45 -6.72
C GLN A 4 36.87 1.39 -6.44
N SER A 5 36.45 2.07 -5.38
CA SER A 5 35.06 2.42 -5.16
C SER A 5 34.63 3.29 -6.35
N ILE A 6 33.84 2.75 -7.25
CA ILE A 6 33.20 3.51 -8.31
C ILE A 6 32.17 4.40 -7.59
N LEU A 7 32.56 5.62 -7.27
CA LEU A 7 31.64 6.68 -6.89
C LEU A 7 30.79 6.98 -8.13
N LEU A 8 29.61 6.36 -8.19
CA LEU A 8 28.59 6.74 -9.17
C LEU A 8 28.39 8.25 -9.07
N ASP A 9 28.69 8.97 -10.13
CA ASP A 9 28.44 10.41 -10.20
C ASP A 9 26.93 10.66 -10.03
N ARG A 10 26.57 11.15 -8.84
CA ARG A 10 25.17 11.45 -8.46
C ARG A 10 24.77 12.89 -8.81
N SER A 11 25.64 13.65 -9.46
CA SER A 11 25.44 15.08 -9.74
C SER A 11 24.21 15.38 -10.61
N HIS A 12 23.75 14.39 -11.39
CA HIS A 12 22.57 14.52 -12.26
C HIS A 12 21.31 13.82 -11.71
N GLN A 13 21.38 13.22 -10.52
CA GLN A 13 20.22 12.54 -9.94
C GLN A 13 19.32 13.52 -9.19
N VAL A 14 18.01 13.36 -9.39
CA VAL A 14 16.99 14.06 -8.62
C VAL A 14 17.09 13.65 -7.15
N THR A 15 17.13 14.64 -6.24
CA THR A 15 17.26 14.39 -4.80
C THR A 15 16.26 15.21 -3.99
N THR A 16 15.94 14.73 -2.79
CA THR A 16 15.22 15.51 -1.76
C THR A 16 16.09 16.68 -1.27
N ARG A 17 15.50 17.60 -0.49
CA ARG A 17 16.24 18.66 0.24
C ARG A 17 17.35 18.13 1.13
N ARG A 18 17.20 16.87 1.64
CA ARG A 18 18.22 16.15 2.42
C ARG A 18 19.25 15.42 1.54
N ARG A 19 19.28 15.68 0.24
CA ARG A 19 20.18 15.07 -0.75
C ARG A 19 20.05 13.54 -0.84
N GLN A 20 18.87 12.99 -0.58
CA GLN A 20 18.58 11.57 -0.72
C GLN A 20 18.01 11.31 -2.11
N THR A 21 18.54 10.31 -2.80
CA THR A 21 18.01 9.82 -4.08
C THR A 21 16.82 8.88 -3.87
N LEU A 22 16.07 8.57 -4.92
CA LEU A 22 15.01 7.54 -4.85
C LEU A 22 15.56 6.20 -4.36
N SER A 23 16.75 5.80 -4.83
CA SER A 23 17.38 4.55 -4.39
C SER A 23 17.68 4.52 -2.89
N ASP A 24 18.18 5.64 -2.34
CA ASP A 24 18.42 5.75 -0.89
C ASP A 24 17.11 5.64 -0.12
N LEU A 25 16.05 6.31 -0.59
CA LEU A 25 14.73 6.27 0.05
C LEU A 25 14.10 4.89 0.01
N VAL A 26 14.18 4.18 -1.13
CA VAL A 26 13.70 2.80 -1.27
C VAL A 26 14.42 1.87 -0.28
N GLN A 27 15.73 2.01 -0.11
CA GLN A 27 16.46 1.24 0.91
C GLN A 27 15.99 1.59 2.33
N HIS A 28 15.73 2.85 2.61
CA HIS A 28 15.27 3.31 3.92
C HIS A 28 13.85 2.85 4.28
N THR A 29 13.01 2.44 3.33
CA THR A 29 11.70 1.83 3.65
C THR A 29 11.83 0.51 4.41
N HIS A 30 12.97 -0.16 4.33
CA HIS A 30 13.27 -1.41 5.05
C HIS A 30 14.09 -1.21 6.34
N HIS A 31 14.32 0.04 6.74
CA HIS A 31 15.17 0.33 7.90
C HIS A 31 14.49 -0.12 9.21
N PRO A 32 15.24 -0.65 10.20
CA PRO A 32 14.68 -1.08 11.50
C PRO A 32 13.97 0.03 12.26
N SER A 33 14.48 1.28 12.20
CA SER A 33 13.87 2.44 12.87
C SER A 33 12.62 2.93 12.12
N PRO A 34 11.45 3.00 12.79
CA PRO A 34 10.22 3.50 12.16
C PRO A 34 10.32 4.97 11.72
N GLY A 35 11.08 5.80 12.46
CA GLY A 35 11.33 7.19 12.07
C GLY A 35 12.01 7.30 10.70
N VAL A 36 12.98 6.42 10.41
CA VAL A 36 13.67 6.37 9.11
C VAL A 36 12.72 5.89 8.02
N ARG A 37 11.90 4.86 8.27
CA ARG A 37 10.89 4.38 7.30
C ARG A 37 9.88 5.47 6.97
N LYS A 38 9.35 6.16 7.99
CA LYS A 38 8.46 7.31 7.80
C LYS A 38 9.11 8.42 6.98
N ASP A 39 10.35 8.82 7.33
CA ASP A 39 11.08 9.86 6.61
C ASP A 39 11.34 9.45 5.15
N ALA A 40 11.58 8.17 4.88
CA ALA A 40 11.72 7.64 3.52
C ALA A 40 10.44 7.81 2.69
N VAL A 41 9.28 7.45 3.24
CA VAL A 41 7.98 7.64 2.57
C VAL A 41 7.72 9.12 2.29
N MET A 42 7.99 9.98 3.27
CA MET A 42 7.83 11.44 3.10
C MET A 42 8.83 12.03 2.10
N GLY A 43 10.04 11.49 2.03
CA GLY A 43 11.04 11.87 1.02
C GLY A 43 10.60 11.47 -0.40
N MET A 44 10.05 10.27 -0.59
CA MET A 44 9.46 9.87 -1.86
C MET A 44 8.31 10.80 -2.27
N LEU A 45 7.45 11.16 -1.33
CA LEU A 45 6.37 12.13 -1.57
C LEU A 45 6.91 13.53 -1.96
N GLU A 46 8.01 13.96 -1.34
CA GLU A 46 8.67 15.21 -1.70
C GLU A 46 9.16 15.19 -3.16
N LEU A 47 9.81 14.10 -3.59
CA LEU A 47 10.26 13.95 -4.98
C LEU A 47 9.10 14.03 -5.97
N VAL A 48 8.01 13.30 -5.71
CA VAL A 48 6.79 13.31 -6.54
C VAL A 48 6.15 14.69 -6.62
N LYS A 49 6.17 15.47 -5.53
CA LYS A 49 5.59 16.80 -5.50
C LYS A 49 6.47 17.87 -6.15
N THR A 50 7.79 17.69 -6.07
CA THR A 50 8.76 18.70 -6.49
C THR A 50 9.08 18.60 -7.98
N TYR A 51 9.13 17.39 -8.53
CA TYR A 51 9.60 17.16 -9.90
C TYR A 51 8.47 16.66 -10.79
N ALA A 52 8.14 17.46 -11.82
CA ALA A 52 7.14 17.05 -12.80
C ALA A 52 7.61 15.80 -13.58
N GLY A 53 6.69 14.87 -13.85
CA GLY A 53 6.99 13.63 -14.56
C GLY A 53 7.73 12.58 -13.74
N PHE A 54 8.06 12.87 -12.46
CA PHE A 54 8.81 11.94 -11.62
C PHE A 54 7.97 10.69 -11.25
N LEU A 55 6.69 10.89 -11.01
CA LEU A 55 5.77 9.80 -10.69
C LEU A 55 5.64 8.83 -11.85
N GLU A 56 5.43 9.33 -13.05
CA GLU A 56 5.26 8.54 -14.27
C GLU A 56 6.51 7.72 -14.59
N LEU A 57 7.68 8.35 -14.45
CA LEU A 57 8.98 7.69 -14.71
C LEU A 57 9.33 6.60 -13.68
N HIS A 58 8.92 6.78 -12.42
CA HIS A 58 9.32 5.92 -11.31
C HIS A 58 8.16 5.21 -10.63
N CYS A 59 6.98 5.15 -11.24
CA CYS A 59 5.73 4.65 -10.67
C CYS A 59 5.90 3.29 -9.97
N ALA A 60 6.50 2.33 -10.64
CA ALA A 60 6.70 0.99 -10.09
C ALA A 60 7.59 0.98 -8.83
N ALA A 61 8.70 1.72 -8.85
CA ALA A 61 9.61 1.80 -7.71
C ALA A 61 8.94 2.49 -6.51
N LEU A 62 8.20 3.57 -6.76
CA LEU A 62 7.49 4.34 -5.75
C LEU A 62 6.39 3.52 -5.07
N ILE A 63 5.57 2.83 -5.86
CA ILE A 63 4.46 2.01 -5.32
C ILE A 63 5.02 0.81 -4.56
N ASN A 64 5.90 0.01 -5.19
CA ASN A 64 6.41 -1.22 -4.59
C ASN A 64 7.21 -0.99 -3.31
N ALA A 65 7.91 0.13 -3.18
CA ALA A 65 8.64 0.47 -1.97
C ALA A 65 7.73 0.77 -0.77
N ALA A 66 6.54 1.34 -1.00
CA ALA A 66 5.62 1.72 0.06
C ALA A 66 4.60 0.63 0.41
N LEU A 67 4.29 -0.29 -0.52
CA LEU A 67 3.28 -1.34 -0.32
C LEU A 67 3.50 -2.18 0.96
N PRO A 68 4.71 -2.67 1.31
CA PRO A 68 4.90 -3.47 2.52
C PRO A 68 4.61 -2.69 3.82
N LEU A 69 4.69 -1.37 3.78
CA LEU A 69 4.47 -0.50 4.93
C LEU A 69 2.99 -0.24 5.25
N LEU A 70 2.05 -0.78 4.46
CA LEU A 70 0.61 -0.72 4.75
C LEU A 70 0.26 -1.39 6.08
N GLY A 71 0.97 -2.46 6.43
CA GLY A 71 0.83 -3.19 7.69
C GLY A 71 1.92 -2.89 8.71
N ASP A 72 2.66 -1.79 8.59
CA ASP A 72 3.75 -1.44 9.51
C ASP A 72 3.25 -1.36 10.96
N ASP A 73 4.08 -1.81 11.91
CA ASP A 73 3.73 -1.78 13.34
C ASP A 73 3.57 -0.35 13.87
N ASP A 74 4.32 0.61 13.32
CA ASP A 74 4.33 2.00 13.77
C ASP A 74 3.19 2.81 13.12
N VAL A 75 2.39 3.47 13.95
CA VAL A 75 1.23 4.27 13.51
C VAL A 75 1.62 5.48 12.66
N HIS A 76 2.79 6.07 12.90
CA HIS A 76 3.25 7.24 12.14
C HIS A 76 3.75 6.83 10.75
N VAL A 77 4.31 5.62 10.60
CA VAL A 77 4.66 5.05 9.30
C VAL A 77 3.38 4.80 8.52
N ARG A 78 2.38 4.11 9.08
CA ARG A 78 1.10 3.86 8.40
C ARG A 78 0.38 5.15 8.00
N GLY A 79 0.38 6.16 8.87
CA GLY A 79 -0.19 7.48 8.57
C GLY A 79 0.52 8.19 7.40
N ALA A 80 1.85 8.10 7.34
CA ALA A 80 2.62 8.62 6.22
C ALA A 80 2.31 7.87 4.92
N VAL A 81 2.18 6.54 4.97
CA VAL A 81 1.83 5.69 3.82
C VAL A 81 0.43 6.00 3.30
N ALA A 82 -0.56 6.18 4.18
CA ALA A 82 -1.92 6.55 3.75
C ALA A 82 -1.93 7.92 3.06
N THR A 83 -1.21 8.90 3.60
CA THR A 83 -1.06 10.23 2.97
C THR A 83 -0.34 10.13 1.62
N TYR A 84 0.71 9.32 1.57
CA TYR A 84 1.49 9.08 0.36
C TYR A 84 0.63 8.48 -0.76
N PHE A 85 -0.08 7.39 -0.50
CA PHE A 85 -0.96 6.76 -1.49
C PHE A 85 -2.14 7.67 -1.87
N GLY A 86 -2.69 8.46 -0.95
CA GLY A 86 -3.71 9.44 -1.29
C GLY A 86 -3.25 10.41 -2.40
N VAL A 87 -2.02 10.91 -2.30
CA VAL A 87 -1.44 11.81 -3.32
C VAL A 87 -1.09 11.07 -4.61
N LEU A 88 -0.54 9.85 -4.53
CA LEU A 88 -0.17 9.09 -5.71
C LEU A 88 -1.40 8.69 -6.53
N LEU A 89 -2.42 8.14 -5.87
CA LEU A 89 -3.63 7.67 -6.54
C LEU A 89 -4.45 8.81 -7.15
N ASP A 90 -4.42 9.99 -6.55
CA ASP A 90 -5.03 11.20 -7.12
C ASP A 90 -4.35 11.66 -8.42
N ARG A 91 -3.03 11.41 -8.55
CA ARG A 91 -2.23 11.85 -9.70
C ARG A 91 -2.08 10.81 -10.81
N LEU A 92 -2.14 9.54 -10.46
CA LEU A 92 -2.07 8.44 -11.43
C LEU A 92 -3.39 8.30 -12.16
N ASP A 93 -3.36 8.06 -13.45
CA ASP A 93 -4.53 7.57 -14.17
C ASP A 93 -4.81 6.10 -13.83
N ASP A 94 -6.01 5.63 -14.16
CA ASP A 94 -6.46 4.27 -13.82
C ASP A 94 -5.65 3.21 -14.56
N GLU A 95 -5.23 3.50 -15.79
CA GLU A 95 -4.46 2.60 -16.63
C GLU A 95 -3.04 2.41 -16.08
N ALA A 96 -2.39 3.49 -15.65
CA ALA A 96 -1.06 3.43 -15.03
C ALA A 96 -1.09 2.73 -13.65
N PHE A 97 -2.19 2.84 -12.91
CA PHE A 97 -2.35 2.18 -11.62
C PHE A 97 -2.77 0.70 -11.73
N ALA A 98 -3.51 0.31 -12.77
CA ALA A 98 -4.09 -1.03 -12.93
C ALA A 98 -3.11 -2.20 -12.62
N PRO A 99 -1.83 -2.18 -13.03
CA PRO A 99 -0.89 -3.27 -12.72
C PRO A 99 -0.60 -3.46 -11.24
N PHE A 100 -0.78 -2.43 -10.41
CA PHE A 100 -0.46 -2.44 -8.98
C PHE A 100 -1.69 -2.68 -8.10
N ALA A 101 -2.87 -2.47 -8.62
CA ALA A 101 -4.14 -2.58 -7.89
C ALA A 101 -4.33 -3.94 -7.20
N PRO A 102 -4.07 -5.11 -7.84
CA PRO A 102 -4.20 -6.41 -7.18
C PRO A 102 -3.30 -6.56 -5.96
N SER A 103 -2.03 -6.14 -6.06
CA SER A 103 -1.08 -6.23 -4.95
C SER A 103 -1.47 -5.30 -3.80
N MET A 104 -1.94 -4.10 -4.11
CA MET A 104 -2.39 -3.14 -3.11
C MET A 104 -3.66 -3.62 -2.40
N LEU A 105 -4.64 -4.19 -3.12
CA LEU A 105 -5.82 -4.83 -2.54
C LEU A 105 -5.45 -5.99 -1.64
N LEU A 106 -4.54 -6.86 -2.07
CA LEU A 106 -4.07 -8.00 -1.27
C LEU A 106 -3.44 -7.56 0.06
N LEU A 107 -2.52 -6.60 0.02
CA LEU A 107 -1.83 -6.11 1.22
C LEU A 107 -2.76 -5.30 2.13
N THR A 108 -3.70 -4.54 1.58
CA THR A 108 -4.75 -3.86 2.35
C THR A 108 -5.64 -4.88 3.06
N THR A 109 -6.08 -5.94 2.38
CA THR A 109 -6.87 -7.03 2.96
C THR A 109 -6.11 -7.75 4.07
N SER A 110 -4.81 -7.99 3.86
CA SER A 110 -3.93 -8.56 4.90
C SER A 110 -3.83 -7.64 6.13
N ALA A 111 -3.67 -6.34 5.93
CA ALA A 111 -3.65 -5.37 7.03
C ALA A 111 -5.00 -5.27 7.77
N MET A 112 -6.14 -5.45 7.08
CA MET A 112 -7.47 -5.54 7.69
C MET A 112 -7.65 -6.80 8.56
N SER A 113 -6.87 -7.83 8.33
CA SER A 113 -6.86 -9.07 9.12
C SER A 113 -5.77 -9.10 10.19
N HIS A 114 -5.06 -7.99 10.40
CA HIS A 114 -3.94 -7.91 11.34
C HIS A 114 -4.40 -8.09 12.78
N ILE A 115 -3.53 -8.66 13.66
CA ILE A 115 -3.82 -8.85 15.08
C ILE A 115 -4.09 -7.53 15.81
N SER A 116 -3.37 -6.47 15.45
CA SER A 116 -3.54 -5.13 16.03
C SER A 116 -4.77 -4.43 15.45
N MET A 117 -5.68 -3.99 16.33
CA MET A 117 -6.85 -3.18 15.96
C MET A 117 -6.46 -1.87 15.28
N ALA A 118 -5.37 -1.22 15.73
CA ALA A 118 -4.90 0.02 15.14
C ALA A 118 -4.49 -0.15 13.66
N VAL A 119 -3.81 -1.25 13.33
CA VAL A 119 -3.46 -1.57 11.93
C VAL A 119 -4.72 -1.78 11.10
N ARG A 120 -5.70 -2.53 11.61
CA ARG A 120 -6.97 -2.76 10.92
C ARG A 120 -7.73 -1.47 10.62
N ILE A 121 -7.79 -0.55 11.59
CA ILE A 121 -8.46 0.76 11.41
C ILE A 121 -7.73 1.60 10.36
N ASP A 122 -6.40 1.65 10.40
CA ASP A 122 -5.62 2.41 9.41
C ASP A 122 -5.75 1.82 8.00
N ALA A 123 -5.89 0.48 7.88
CA ALA A 123 -6.13 -0.18 6.60
C ALA A 123 -7.45 0.27 5.93
N LEU A 124 -8.48 0.61 6.71
CA LEU A 124 -9.74 1.13 6.16
C LEU A 124 -9.57 2.46 5.42
N ARG A 125 -8.60 3.29 5.81
CA ARG A 125 -8.29 4.53 5.08
C ARG A 125 -7.75 4.24 3.68
N VAL A 126 -6.88 3.22 3.58
CA VAL A 126 -6.33 2.78 2.29
C VAL A 126 -7.41 2.10 1.46
N LEU A 127 -8.29 1.31 2.09
CA LEU A 127 -9.44 0.72 1.43
C LEU A 127 -10.34 1.79 0.79
N SER A 128 -10.63 2.89 1.51
CA SER A 128 -11.41 3.99 0.95
C SER A 128 -10.78 4.54 -0.33
N LEU A 129 -9.47 4.76 -0.34
CA LEU A 129 -8.75 5.21 -1.54
C LEU A 129 -8.87 4.22 -2.71
N LEU A 130 -8.84 2.92 -2.42
CA LEU A 130 -8.96 1.88 -3.45
C LEU A 130 -10.39 1.77 -4.00
N LEU A 131 -11.40 1.92 -3.15
CA LEU A 131 -12.81 1.94 -3.58
C LEU A 131 -13.11 3.14 -4.47
N ASP A 132 -12.46 4.28 -4.22
CA ASP A 132 -12.58 5.47 -5.06
C ASP A 132 -11.83 5.29 -6.40
N LYS A 133 -10.67 4.62 -6.38
CA LYS A 133 -9.78 4.51 -7.55
C LYS A 133 -10.09 3.32 -8.46
N VAL A 134 -10.38 2.16 -7.89
CA VAL A 134 -10.61 0.90 -8.64
C VAL A 134 -11.85 0.16 -8.11
N PRO A 135 -13.02 0.80 -8.13
CA PRO A 135 -14.23 0.22 -7.53
C PRO A 135 -14.59 -1.14 -8.14
N ALA A 136 -14.48 -1.29 -9.46
CA ALA A 136 -14.82 -2.53 -10.14
C ALA A 136 -13.99 -3.73 -9.66
N LEU A 137 -12.66 -3.53 -9.50
CA LEU A 137 -11.77 -4.59 -9.01
C LEU A 137 -11.96 -4.86 -7.51
N ALA A 138 -12.18 -3.80 -6.73
CA ALA A 138 -12.38 -3.92 -5.29
C ALA A 138 -13.70 -4.61 -4.92
N THR A 139 -14.72 -4.52 -5.77
CA THR A 139 -16.04 -5.13 -5.56
C THR A 139 -16.27 -6.38 -6.40
N GLU A 140 -15.25 -6.84 -7.13
CA GLU A 140 -15.35 -8.03 -7.97
C GLU A 140 -15.83 -9.25 -7.16
N ASP A 141 -16.87 -9.92 -7.67
CA ASP A 141 -17.46 -11.12 -7.07
C ASP A 141 -17.96 -10.98 -5.60
N TRP A 142 -18.36 -9.80 -5.17
CA TRP A 142 -18.97 -9.61 -3.86
C TRP A 142 -20.25 -10.44 -3.68
N GLU A 143 -21.03 -10.61 -4.74
CA GLU A 143 -22.25 -11.45 -4.72
C GLU A 143 -21.90 -12.90 -4.39
N SER A 144 -20.84 -13.44 -4.98
CA SER A 144 -20.37 -14.81 -4.72
C SER A 144 -19.74 -14.99 -3.32
N ALA A 145 -19.31 -13.90 -2.67
CA ALA A 145 -18.79 -13.97 -1.31
C ALA A 145 -19.87 -14.30 -0.26
N LEU A 146 -21.13 -14.05 -0.59
CA LEU A 146 -22.29 -14.39 0.23
C LEU A 146 -22.70 -15.87 0.08
N ASP A 147 -22.25 -16.54 -0.99
CA ASP A 147 -22.51 -17.95 -1.24
C ASP A 147 -21.38 -18.81 -0.68
N ALA A 148 -21.63 -19.56 0.37
CA ALA A 148 -20.64 -20.37 1.11
C ALA A 148 -19.93 -21.46 0.28
N HIS A 149 -20.25 -21.62 -1.01
CA HIS A 149 -19.73 -22.66 -1.90
C HIS A 149 -18.87 -22.12 -3.04
N SER A 150 -18.70 -20.79 -3.15
CA SER A 150 -17.85 -20.19 -4.17
C SER A 150 -16.39 -20.28 -3.75
N GLY A 151 -15.63 -21.21 -4.33
CA GLY A 151 -14.18 -21.34 -4.16
C GLY A 151 -13.38 -20.29 -4.95
N SER A 152 -14.00 -19.18 -5.30
CA SER A 152 -13.31 -18.08 -6.01
C SER A 152 -12.39 -17.33 -5.04
N ASP A 153 -11.11 -17.30 -5.38
CA ASP A 153 -10.05 -16.67 -4.56
C ASP A 153 -9.73 -15.26 -5.07
N ARG A 154 -10.77 -14.51 -5.43
CA ARG A 154 -10.65 -13.17 -6.03
C ARG A 154 -10.49 -12.07 -5.00
N HIS A 155 -9.85 -10.98 -5.40
CA HIS A 155 -9.49 -9.89 -4.50
C HIS A 155 -10.69 -9.24 -3.82
N GLY A 156 -11.76 -8.96 -4.55
CA GLY A 156 -12.98 -8.35 -4.01
C GLY A 156 -13.68 -9.25 -2.99
N GLN A 157 -13.76 -10.55 -3.24
CA GLN A 157 -14.33 -11.50 -2.30
C GLN A 157 -13.53 -11.57 -0.99
N ARG A 158 -12.21 -11.66 -1.06
CA ARG A 158 -11.33 -11.64 0.13
C ARG A 158 -11.49 -10.36 0.92
N LEU A 159 -11.57 -9.22 0.23
CA LEU A 159 -11.77 -7.92 0.84
C LEU A 159 -13.09 -7.86 1.61
N LEU A 160 -14.19 -8.32 1.01
CA LEU A 160 -15.50 -8.34 1.67
C LEU A 160 -15.51 -9.28 2.88
N GLN A 161 -14.87 -10.44 2.79
CA GLN A 161 -14.73 -11.37 3.92
C GLN A 161 -13.93 -10.76 5.07
N ALA A 162 -12.81 -10.07 4.77
CA ALA A 162 -12.02 -9.37 5.78
C ALA A 162 -12.84 -8.25 6.46
N PHE A 163 -13.64 -7.53 5.69
CA PHE A 163 -14.53 -6.50 6.20
C PHE A 163 -15.60 -7.07 7.14
N PHE A 164 -16.27 -8.15 6.76
CA PHE A 164 -17.24 -8.84 7.62
C PHE A 164 -16.59 -9.41 8.89
N ALA A 165 -15.40 -9.97 8.78
CA ALA A 165 -14.64 -10.42 9.95
C ALA A 165 -14.33 -9.29 10.94
N MET A 166 -14.00 -8.10 10.43
CA MET A 166 -13.80 -6.90 11.27
C MET A 166 -15.09 -6.47 11.98
N LEU A 167 -16.24 -6.60 11.34
CA LEU A 167 -17.57 -6.29 11.90
C LEU A 167 -18.11 -7.39 12.82
N GLY A 168 -17.46 -8.55 12.91
CA GLY A 168 -17.94 -9.70 13.67
C GLY A 168 -19.11 -10.45 13.03
N VAL A 169 -19.51 -10.10 11.80
CA VAL A 169 -20.69 -10.67 11.11
C VAL A 169 -20.42 -12.11 10.63
N ALA A 170 -19.18 -12.44 10.28
CA ALA A 170 -18.83 -13.77 9.75
C ALA A 170 -18.97 -14.91 10.78
N ALA A 171 -18.94 -14.61 12.07
CA ALA A 171 -19.07 -15.62 13.13
C ALA A 171 -20.50 -16.17 13.29
N ASP A 172 -21.51 -15.39 12.94
CA ASP A 172 -22.90 -15.76 13.19
C ASP A 172 -23.52 -16.63 12.10
N ALA A 173 -23.08 -16.49 10.85
CA ALA A 173 -23.57 -17.31 9.73
C ALA A 173 -23.18 -18.79 9.87
N HIS A 174 -22.09 -19.11 10.57
CA HIS A 174 -21.66 -20.49 10.84
C HIS A 174 -22.38 -21.09 12.05
N ARG A 175 -22.72 -20.30 13.06
CA ARG A 175 -23.46 -20.76 14.26
C ARG A 175 -24.92 -21.11 13.97
N GLN A 176 -25.58 -20.39 13.08
CA GLN A 176 -26.98 -20.64 12.74
C GLN A 176 -27.20 -21.93 11.90
N ARG A 177 -26.14 -22.54 11.36
CA ARG A 177 -26.22 -23.81 10.61
C ARG A 177 -25.95 -25.04 11.45
N LEU A 178 -25.55 -24.89 12.72
CA LEU A 178 -25.28 -26.00 13.65
C LEU A 178 -26.34 -26.14 14.77
N GLY A 179 -27.40 -25.36 14.75
CA GLY A 179 -28.59 -25.45 15.60
C GLY A 179 -29.80 -25.79 14.78
#